data_c73683374838040a7691111d3c304181
#
_entry.id   c73683374838040a7691111d3c304181
#
_cell.length_a   1.000
_cell.length_b   1.000
_cell.length_c   1.000
_cell.angle_alpha   90.00
_cell.angle_beta   90.00
_cell.angle_gamma   90.00
#
_symmetry.space_group_name_H-M   'P 1'
#
loop_
_entity.id
_entity.type
_entity.pdbx_description
1 polymer ?
#
loop_
_entity_poly.entity_id
_entity_poly.type
_entity_poly.pdbx_seq_one_letter_code
_entity_poly.pdbx_strand_id
1 'polypeptide(L)'
;MEKKKQNKSRYISGLNGLRSIAVIGVIFYHLFPNQIRGGYLGVAVFYVISGYLITDHLRQEWQSTNKINFKEFYLRRLKRLYPALLAVLVVSSAYITLFQRNLLTNLRGIVFSSLTYTNNWWQIRHGLSYFDRFNNESPFTHLWSLGVEGQNYLLWPIVFFLLMMFVKKKKHIIQFLFAATLISALFMGFLYTPGSDPSRVYYGTDTRLFSLWLGNLLAFIWPSTHLRKDIPLKAKHLLNLFGGVALLLLGVAFLYLDARYRFVYYGGMYLISFVIVVLVAVIAHPGASWDKWLTNPVFTYLGQRSYSLYLWQFPVMIFYEAKVKNINKNLWLHTLIELILIFGISELSYRLAEQKGKKINWHALKMAGKSWFTKPTLTLATLKKAASLFVILSALVGIVFSKTESTTAEQQAFQERLAESQKLAEQSKNQGNTNDAEKDTTKEESKKPESVTPVQLTEKQILAGQTLSITAIGDSVMLGATAHLQEVFPKMIIDAKVGR
;
A
#
# COMPACT_ATOMS: atom_id res chain seq x y z
N MET A 1 -35.95 -22.27 30.83
CA MET A 1 -35.25 -21.30 29.95
C MET A 1 -33.75 -21.57 29.99
N GLU A 2 -33.24 -22.39 29.08
CA GLU A 2 -31.80 -22.65 28.97
C GLU A 2 -31.07 -21.36 28.53
N LYS A 3 -30.15 -20.90 29.38
CA LYS A 3 -29.19 -19.83 28.97
C LYS A 3 -28.42 -20.32 27.78
N LYS A 4 -28.77 -19.84 26.55
CA LYS A 4 -27.96 -20.02 25.36
C LYS A 4 -26.52 -19.67 25.71
N LYS A 5 -25.62 -20.67 25.79
CA LYS A 5 -24.16 -20.47 25.95
C LYS A 5 -23.75 -19.46 24.91
N GLN A 6 -23.31 -18.27 25.32
CA GLN A 6 -22.64 -17.32 24.45
C GLN A 6 -21.40 -18.02 23.88
N ASN A 7 -21.45 -18.42 22.61
CA ASN A 7 -20.28 -18.90 21.91
C ASN A 7 -19.28 -17.75 21.86
N LYS A 8 -18.28 -17.80 22.74
CA LYS A 8 -17.18 -16.82 22.72
C LYS A 8 -16.57 -16.81 21.32
N SER A 9 -16.42 -15.62 20.74
CA SER A 9 -15.74 -15.40 19.48
C SER A 9 -14.39 -16.15 19.48
N ARG A 10 -14.20 -17.04 18.50
CA ARG A 10 -12.96 -17.81 18.39
C ARG A 10 -11.84 -16.89 17.87
N TYR A 11 -10.76 -16.79 18.62
CA TYR A 11 -9.53 -16.16 18.14
C TYR A 11 -8.79 -17.11 17.20
N ILE A 12 -8.48 -16.65 15.96
CA ILE A 12 -7.78 -17.42 14.94
C ILE A 12 -6.34 -16.91 14.90
N SER A 13 -5.45 -17.62 15.60
CA SER A 13 -4.07 -17.20 15.81
C SER A 13 -3.22 -17.22 14.53
N GLY A 14 -3.46 -18.18 13.64
CA GLY A 14 -2.74 -18.31 12.37
C GLY A 14 -2.92 -17.12 11.42
N LEU A 15 -3.98 -16.33 11.59
CA LEU A 15 -4.13 -15.08 10.82
C LEU A 15 -3.08 -14.02 11.18
N ASN A 16 -2.47 -14.09 12.38
CA ASN A 16 -1.32 -13.25 12.68
C ASN A 16 -0.10 -13.67 11.85
N GLY A 17 0.10 -14.97 11.64
CA GLY A 17 1.15 -15.47 10.76
C GLY A 17 0.97 -15.00 9.32
N LEU A 18 -0.26 -15.03 8.81
CA LEU A 18 -0.54 -14.52 7.47
C LEU A 18 -0.33 -13.00 7.37
N ARG A 19 -0.67 -12.23 8.41
CA ARG A 19 -0.36 -10.79 8.48
C ARG A 19 1.15 -10.54 8.52
N SER A 20 1.92 -11.41 9.18
CA SER A 20 3.38 -11.32 9.21
C SER A 20 3.97 -11.48 7.82
N ILE A 21 3.53 -12.51 7.09
CA ILE A 21 3.95 -12.75 5.69
C ILE A 21 3.60 -11.54 4.83
N ALA A 22 2.40 -10.99 5.00
CA ALA A 22 1.95 -9.83 4.23
C ALA A 22 2.79 -8.58 4.50
N VAL A 23 3.05 -8.23 5.77
CA VAL A 23 3.84 -7.03 6.10
C VAL A 23 5.30 -7.18 5.69
N ILE A 24 5.89 -8.37 5.84
CA ILE A 24 7.24 -8.67 5.34
C ILE A 24 7.30 -8.51 3.82
N GLY A 25 6.31 -9.06 3.09
CA GLY A 25 6.22 -8.90 1.65
C GLY A 25 6.18 -7.43 1.22
N VAL A 26 5.39 -6.59 1.91
CA VAL A 26 5.33 -5.14 1.64
C VAL A 26 6.65 -4.45 1.96
N ILE A 27 7.28 -4.74 3.09
CA ILE A 27 8.57 -4.14 3.46
C ILE A 27 9.64 -4.49 2.42
N PHE A 28 9.73 -5.75 2.03
CA PHE A 28 10.73 -6.20 1.06
C PHE A 28 10.43 -5.72 -0.37
N TYR A 29 9.17 -5.50 -0.73
CA TYR A 29 8.81 -4.83 -1.97
C TYR A 29 9.40 -3.43 -2.07
N HIS A 30 9.40 -2.67 -0.96
CA HIS A 30 9.98 -1.34 -0.94
C HIS A 30 11.52 -1.36 -0.86
N LEU A 31 12.10 -2.30 -0.11
CA LEU A 31 13.57 -2.42 0.01
C LEU A 31 14.21 -3.08 -1.22
N PHE A 32 13.56 -4.08 -1.80
CA PHE A 32 14.09 -4.92 -2.88
C PHE A 32 13.08 -5.05 -4.03
N PRO A 33 12.74 -3.97 -4.74
CA PRO A 33 11.66 -3.97 -5.74
C PRO A 33 11.94 -4.89 -6.94
N ASN A 34 13.21 -5.12 -7.25
CA ASN A 34 13.60 -5.98 -8.35
C ASN A 34 13.55 -7.48 -7.99
N GLN A 35 13.67 -7.82 -6.70
CA GLN A 35 13.66 -9.19 -6.20
C GLN A 35 12.26 -9.63 -5.74
N ILE A 36 11.52 -8.75 -5.04
CA ILE A 36 10.18 -9.04 -4.50
C ILE A 36 9.14 -8.20 -5.24
N ARG A 37 9.05 -8.41 -6.56
CA ARG A 37 8.25 -7.57 -7.48
C ARG A 37 6.76 -7.52 -7.15
N GLY A 38 6.21 -8.58 -6.56
CA GLY A 38 4.79 -8.68 -6.21
C GLY A 38 4.48 -8.46 -4.73
N GLY A 39 5.43 -8.00 -3.90
CA GLY A 39 5.19 -7.80 -2.47
C GLY A 39 4.09 -6.77 -2.15
N TYR A 40 3.76 -5.88 -3.09
CA TYR A 40 2.60 -4.96 -3.01
C TYR A 40 1.26 -5.71 -2.82
N LEU A 41 1.19 -6.97 -3.22
CA LEU A 41 0.02 -7.85 -3.01
C LEU A 41 -0.24 -8.16 -1.53
N GLY A 42 0.72 -7.90 -0.64
CA GLY A 42 0.52 -7.98 0.81
C GLY A 42 -0.64 -7.10 1.29
N VAL A 43 -0.93 -5.99 0.61
CA VAL A 43 -2.11 -5.16 0.89
C VAL A 43 -3.41 -5.93 0.65
N ALA A 44 -3.49 -6.74 -0.42
CA ALA A 44 -4.66 -7.59 -0.68
C ALA A 44 -4.88 -8.64 0.42
N VAL A 45 -3.79 -9.17 1.00
CA VAL A 45 -3.87 -10.09 2.16
C VAL A 45 -4.52 -9.39 3.36
N PHE A 46 -4.10 -8.16 3.68
CA PHE A 46 -4.72 -7.39 4.76
C PHE A 46 -6.20 -7.12 4.48
N TYR A 47 -6.57 -6.79 3.26
CA TYR A 47 -7.95 -6.53 2.86
C TYR A 47 -8.85 -7.76 3.03
N VAL A 48 -8.44 -8.93 2.54
CA VAL A 48 -9.23 -10.16 2.69
C VAL A 48 -9.38 -10.55 4.16
N ILE A 49 -8.29 -10.51 4.95
CA ILE A 49 -8.34 -10.79 6.41
C ILE A 49 -9.28 -9.81 7.11
N SER A 50 -9.18 -8.53 6.77
CA SER A 50 -10.00 -7.47 7.39
C SER A 50 -11.48 -7.67 7.08
N GLY A 51 -11.83 -7.90 5.81
CA GLY A 51 -13.18 -8.19 5.39
C GLY A 51 -13.77 -9.40 6.11
N TYR A 52 -13.01 -10.50 6.13
CA TYR A 52 -13.43 -11.74 6.81
C TYR A 52 -13.72 -11.53 8.30
N LEU A 53 -12.75 -10.98 9.03
CA LEU A 53 -12.87 -10.83 10.49
C LEU A 53 -13.98 -9.86 10.91
N ILE A 54 -14.14 -8.76 10.16
CA ILE A 54 -15.19 -7.78 10.47
C ILE A 54 -16.56 -8.40 10.25
N THR A 55 -16.76 -9.04 9.11
CA THR A 55 -18.06 -9.65 8.77
C THR A 55 -18.38 -10.83 9.67
N ASP A 56 -17.40 -11.68 9.98
CA ASP A 56 -17.60 -12.80 10.90
C ASP A 56 -18.01 -12.30 12.29
N HIS A 57 -17.40 -11.20 12.76
CA HIS A 57 -17.77 -10.57 14.04
C HIS A 57 -19.17 -9.96 14.02
N LEU A 58 -19.53 -9.21 12.97
CA LEU A 58 -20.88 -8.64 12.81
C LEU A 58 -21.95 -9.75 12.72
N ARG A 59 -21.64 -10.87 12.05
CA ARG A 59 -22.55 -12.02 12.00
C ARG A 59 -22.76 -12.65 13.37
N GLN A 60 -21.72 -12.82 14.17
CA GLN A 60 -21.83 -13.34 15.52
C GLN A 60 -22.68 -12.43 16.40
N GLU A 61 -22.48 -11.12 16.31
CA GLU A 61 -23.26 -10.11 17.03
C GLU A 61 -24.73 -10.16 16.61
N TRP A 62 -25.00 -10.20 15.29
CA TRP A 62 -26.37 -10.31 14.76
C TRP A 62 -27.06 -11.61 15.20
N GLN A 63 -26.39 -12.75 15.16
CA GLN A 63 -26.93 -14.04 15.57
C GLN A 63 -27.26 -14.11 17.06
N SER A 64 -26.54 -13.33 17.89
CA SER A 64 -26.76 -13.32 19.34
C SER A 64 -27.83 -12.32 19.79
N THR A 65 -27.94 -11.16 19.11
CA THR A 65 -28.74 -10.03 19.59
C THR A 65 -29.79 -9.54 18.60
N ASN A 66 -29.77 -10.00 17.36
CA ASN A 66 -30.53 -9.45 16.23
C ASN A 66 -30.35 -7.92 16.04
N LYS A 67 -29.26 -7.38 16.55
CA LYS A 67 -28.91 -5.95 16.49
C LYS A 67 -27.42 -5.78 16.23
N ILE A 68 -27.04 -4.61 15.74
CA ILE A 68 -25.64 -4.20 15.61
C ILE A 68 -25.42 -2.96 16.47
N ASN A 69 -24.45 -3.02 17.37
CA ASN A 69 -24.03 -1.87 18.17
C ASN A 69 -23.00 -1.04 17.40
N PHE A 70 -23.46 -0.18 16.49
CA PHE A 70 -22.60 0.69 15.67
C PHE A 70 -21.65 1.52 16.52
N LYS A 71 -22.12 2.13 17.61
CA LYS A 71 -21.29 2.97 18.49
C LYS A 71 -20.11 2.19 19.04
N GLU A 72 -20.35 1.00 19.54
CA GLU A 72 -19.29 0.16 20.09
C GLU A 72 -18.37 -0.37 19.01
N PHE A 73 -18.88 -0.73 17.85
CA PHE A 73 -18.11 -1.14 16.68
C PHE A 73 -17.10 -0.06 16.27
N TYR A 74 -17.58 1.18 16.02
CA TYR A 74 -16.72 2.29 15.62
C TYR A 74 -15.72 2.68 16.71
N LEU A 75 -16.13 2.74 17.96
CA LEU A 75 -15.23 3.05 19.07
C LEU A 75 -14.10 2.03 19.22
N ARG A 76 -14.37 0.73 19.06
CA ARG A 76 -13.33 -0.31 19.08
C ARG A 76 -12.31 -0.11 17.96
N ARG A 77 -12.75 0.27 16.75
CA ARG A 77 -11.87 0.54 15.60
C ARG A 77 -11.06 1.82 15.80
N LEU A 78 -11.68 2.90 16.22
CA LEU A 78 -11.00 4.16 16.54
C LEU A 78 -9.89 3.94 17.57
N LYS A 79 -10.20 3.29 18.70
CA LYS A 79 -9.20 3.01 19.75
C LYS A 79 -8.05 2.12 19.27
N ARG A 80 -8.27 1.30 18.27
CA ARG A 80 -7.24 0.41 17.72
C ARG A 80 -6.36 1.09 16.69
N LEU A 81 -6.93 1.89 15.78
CA LEU A 81 -6.22 2.37 14.58
C LEU A 81 -5.68 3.80 14.76
N TYR A 82 -6.49 4.71 15.31
CA TYR A 82 -6.12 6.12 15.38
C TYR A 82 -4.89 6.44 16.22
N PRO A 83 -4.63 5.83 17.38
CA PRO A 83 -3.46 6.19 18.17
C PRO A 83 -2.13 6.01 17.43
N ALA A 84 -1.97 4.91 16.68
CA ALA A 84 -0.77 4.67 15.89
C ALA A 84 -0.73 5.54 14.61
N LEU A 85 -1.88 5.75 13.96
CA LEU A 85 -1.99 6.65 12.82
C LEU A 85 -1.63 8.10 13.20
N LEU A 86 -2.15 8.59 14.32
CA LEU A 86 -1.80 9.93 14.84
C LEU A 86 -0.32 10.02 15.18
N ALA A 87 0.26 8.97 15.79
CA ALA A 87 1.67 8.96 16.13
C ALA A 87 2.55 9.09 14.89
N VAL A 88 2.29 8.32 13.82
CA VAL A 88 3.08 8.44 12.58
C VAL A 88 2.88 9.78 11.90
N LEU A 89 1.65 10.30 11.84
CA LEU A 89 1.38 11.59 11.22
C LEU A 89 2.06 12.74 11.97
N VAL A 90 1.93 12.78 13.29
CA VAL A 90 2.50 13.86 14.11
C VAL A 90 4.03 13.82 14.12
N VAL A 91 4.62 12.64 14.39
CA VAL A 91 6.08 12.52 14.49
C VAL A 91 6.75 12.75 13.13
N SER A 92 6.19 12.18 12.06
CA SER A 92 6.73 12.38 10.71
C SER A 92 6.55 13.83 10.24
N SER A 93 5.41 14.48 10.52
CA SER A 93 5.21 15.90 10.19
C SER A 93 6.17 16.80 10.95
N ALA A 94 6.42 16.52 12.24
CA ALA A 94 7.43 17.24 13.01
C ALA A 94 8.84 17.07 12.43
N TYR A 95 9.20 15.83 12.05
CA TYR A 95 10.48 15.56 11.42
C TYR A 95 10.65 16.32 10.08
N ILE A 96 9.63 16.31 9.23
CA ILE A 96 9.60 17.07 7.98
C ILE A 96 9.82 18.56 8.25
N THR A 97 9.10 19.12 9.22
CA THR A 97 9.19 20.53 9.56
C THR A 97 10.56 20.96 10.04
N LEU A 98 11.22 20.12 10.85
CA LEU A 98 12.50 20.42 11.46
C LEU A 98 13.69 20.11 10.54
N PHE A 99 13.63 19.01 9.77
CA PHE A 99 14.79 18.43 9.11
C PHE A 99 14.67 18.25 7.58
N GLN A 100 13.45 18.24 7.01
CA GLN A 100 13.22 17.96 5.59
C GLN A 100 12.13 18.85 4.99
N ARG A 101 12.35 20.15 5.00
CA ARG A 101 11.36 21.15 4.58
C ARG A 101 10.92 21.04 3.11
N ASN A 102 11.69 20.39 2.25
CA ASN A 102 11.30 20.07 0.89
C ASN A 102 10.03 19.19 0.80
N LEU A 103 9.74 18.39 1.84
CA LEU A 103 8.55 17.55 1.92
C LEU A 103 7.33 18.24 2.58
N LEU A 104 7.40 19.54 2.84
CA LEU A 104 6.28 20.31 3.39
C LEU A 104 5.14 20.53 2.39
N THR A 105 5.43 20.43 1.10
CA THR A 105 4.45 20.60 0.04
C THR A 105 3.29 19.63 0.21
N ASN A 106 2.06 20.15 0.15
CA ASN A 106 0.82 19.39 0.29
C ASN A 106 0.60 18.66 1.64
N LEU A 107 1.48 18.85 2.63
CA LEU A 107 1.43 18.13 3.91
C LEU A 107 0.07 18.25 4.61
N ARG A 108 -0.55 19.44 4.59
CA ARG A 108 -1.89 19.66 5.17
C ARG A 108 -2.94 18.79 4.52
N GLY A 109 -2.98 18.72 3.19
CA GLY A 109 -3.92 17.90 2.43
C GLY A 109 -3.73 16.41 2.71
N ILE A 110 -2.47 15.96 2.76
CA ILE A 110 -2.09 14.58 3.05
C ILE A 110 -2.53 14.18 4.47
N VAL A 111 -2.22 14.99 5.48
CA VAL A 111 -2.57 14.70 6.87
C VAL A 111 -4.08 14.67 7.05
N PHE A 112 -4.80 15.68 6.52
CA PHE A 112 -6.26 15.74 6.63
C PHE A 112 -6.93 14.56 5.94
N SER A 113 -6.54 14.25 4.70
CA SER A 113 -7.09 13.12 3.95
C SER A 113 -6.77 11.77 4.59
N SER A 114 -5.61 11.63 5.23
CA SER A 114 -5.25 10.41 5.98
C SER A 114 -6.12 10.23 7.23
N LEU A 115 -6.41 11.31 7.96
CA LEU A 115 -7.27 11.29 9.14
C LEU A 115 -8.74 10.99 8.79
N THR A 116 -9.19 11.41 7.62
CA THR A 116 -10.56 11.18 7.14
C THR A 116 -10.73 9.92 6.31
N TYR A 117 -9.68 9.11 6.17
CA TYR A 117 -9.65 7.92 5.30
C TYR A 117 -9.98 8.21 3.83
N THR A 118 -9.61 9.40 3.33
CA THR A 118 -9.80 9.81 1.93
C THR A 118 -8.48 10.00 1.19
N ASN A 119 -7.37 9.57 1.77
CA ASN A 119 -6.03 9.78 1.23
C ASN A 119 -5.84 9.16 -0.16
N ASN A 120 -6.46 8.01 -0.45
CA ASN A 120 -6.42 7.39 -1.77
C ASN A 120 -7.06 8.29 -2.86
N TRP A 121 -8.19 8.90 -2.57
CA TRP A 121 -8.84 9.84 -3.50
C TRP A 121 -8.09 11.16 -3.61
N TRP A 122 -7.46 11.58 -2.51
CA TRP A 122 -6.60 12.75 -2.52
C TRP A 122 -5.40 12.54 -3.44
N GLN A 123 -4.72 11.39 -3.35
CA GLN A 123 -3.58 11.04 -4.22
C GLN A 123 -4.00 10.94 -5.70
N ILE A 124 -5.13 10.31 -5.99
CA ILE A 124 -5.68 10.24 -7.36
C ILE A 124 -5.90 11.64 -7.94
N ARG A 125 -6.51 12.54 -7.16
CA ARG A 125 -6.77 13.93 -7.62
C ARG A 125 -5.51 14.74 -7.88
N HIS A 126 -4.42 14.42 -7.19
CA HIS A 126 -3.14 15.10 -7.33
C HIS A 126 -2.18 14.39 -8.30
N GLY A 127 -2.65 13.37 -9.02
CA GLY A 127 -1.85 12.63 -10.01
C GLY A 127 -0.62 11.94 -9.43
N LEU A 128 -0.62 11.59 -8.14
CA LEU A 128 0.52 10.98 -7.49
C LEU A 128 0.60 9.50 -7.82
N SER A 129 1.76 9.08 -8.33
CA SER A 129 2.03 7.68 -8.63
C SER A 129 2.46 6.90 -7.38
N TYR A 130 2.02 5.65 -7.27
CA TYR A 130 2.55 4.69 -6.29
C TYR A 130 3.80 3.97 -6.80
N PHE A 131 3.92 3.87 -8.12
CA PHE A 131 4.94 3.07 -8.79
C PHE A 131 6.12 3.89 -9.29
N ASP A 132 6.00 5.21 -9.28
CA ASP A 132 7.05 6.16 -9.66
C ASP A 132 7.87 6.57 -8.43
N ARG A 133 9.12 6.08 -8.37
CA ARG A 133 10.01 6.28 -7.20
C ARG A 133 10.94 7.49 -7.32
N PHE A 134 10.90 8.22 -8.43
CA PHE A 134 11.89 9.24 -8.71
C PHE A 134 11.47 10.68 -8.37
N ASN A 135 10.21 10.92 -8.04
CA ASN A 135 9.70 12.26 -7.78
C ASN A 135 9.29 12.44 -6.31
N ASN A 136 10.17 13.01 -5.46
CA ASN A 136 9.89 13.55 -4.10
C ASN A 136 8.73 12.82 -3.38
N GLU A 137 8.87 11.51 -3.22
CA GLU A 137 7.80 10.68 -2.63
C GLU A 137 7.43 11.19 -1.24
N SER A 138 6.15 11.45 -1.05
CA SER A 138 5.64 11.75 0.28
C SER A 138 5.83 10.53 1.19
N PRO A 139 6.36 10.69 2.42
CA PRO A 139 6.50 9.59 3.36
C PRO A 139 5.15 8.98 3.79
N PHE A 140 4.05 9.53 3.32
CA PHE A 140 2.69 9.11 3.60
C PHE A 140 1.98 8.44 2.41
N THR A 141 2.67 8.23 1.29
CA THR A 141 2.09 7.64 0.07
C THR A 141 1.38 6.32 0.36
N HIS A 142 1.97 5.43 1.15
CA HIS A 142 1.41 4.12 1.52
C HIS A 142 0.06 4.20 2.27
N LEU A 143 -0.33 5.36 2.84
CA LEU A 143 -1.59 5.54 3.58
C LEU A 143 -2.85 5.49 2.69
N TRP A 144 -2.69 5.47 1.36
CA TRP A 144 -3.81 5.25 0.45
C TRP A 144 -4.60 3.97 0.78
N SER A 145 -3.90 2.91 1.16
CA SER A 145 -4.53 1.63 1.47
C SER A 145 -5.41 1.68 2.70
N LEU A 146 -5.00 2.47 3.71
CA LEU A 146 -5.81 2.76 4.89
C LEU A 146 -7.05 3.58 4.54
N GLY A 147 -6.97 4.43 3.50
CA GLY A 147 -8.14 5.13 2.95
C GLY A 147 -9.21 4.14 2.49
N VAL A 148 -8.84 3.19 1.64
CA VAL A 148 -9.75 2.14 1.14
C VAL A 148 -10.32 1.28 2.28
N GLU A 149 -9.45 0.82 3.19
CA GLU A 149 -9.85 0.00 4.33
C GLU A 149 -10.76 0.77 5.30
N GLY A 150 -10.44 2.02 5.61
CA GLY A 150 -11.23 2.90 6.49
C GLY A 150 -12.61 3.20 5.92
N GLN A 151 -12.73 3.45 4.62
CA GLN A 151 -14.03 3.62 3.95
C GLN A 151 -14.88 2.34 4.06
N ASN A 152 -14.28 1.16 3.90
CA ASN A 152 -14.99 -0.09 4.13
C ASN A 152 -15.42 -0.24 5.61
N TYR A 153 -14.60 0.17 6.57
CA TYR A 153 -14.98 0.14 7.99
C TYR A 153 -16.17 1.05 8.31
N LEU A 154 -16.31 2.17 7.61
CA LEU A 154 -17.42 3.10 7.79
C LEU A 154 -18.71 2.56 7.15
N LEU A 155 -18.61 2.06 5.93
CA LEU A 155 -19.78 1.70 5.11
C LEU A 155 -20.25 0.27 5.34
N TRP A 156 -19.34 -0.68 5.53
CA TRP A 156 -19.69 -2.09 5.58
C TRP A 156 -20.66 -2.49 6.71
N PRO A 157 -20.54 -2.01 7.95
CA PRO A 157 -21.51 -2.35 9.00
C PRO A 157 -22.94 -1.91 8.64
N ILE A 158 -23.09 -0.79 7.95
CA ILE A 158 -24.39 -0.28 7.48
C ILE A 158 -24.94 -1.19 6.38
N VAL A 159 -24.11 -1.49 5.37
CA VAL A 159 -24.48 -2.41 4.28
C VAL A 159 -24.84 -3.79 4.84
N PHE A 160 -24.02 -4.31 5.78
CA PHE A 160 -24.29 -5.57 6.47
C PHE A 160 -25.64 -5.55 7.18
N PHE A 161 -25.92 -4.52 7.96
CA PHE A 161 -27.20 -4.36 8.67
C PHE A 161 -28.38 -4.34 7.71
N LEU A 162 -28.31 -3.58 6.62
CA LEU A 162 -29.34 -3.51 5.60
C LEU A 162 -29.56 -4.88 4.91
N LEU A 163 -28.47 -5.58 4.56
CA LEU A 163 -28.56 -6.92 3.99
C LEU A 163 -29.25 -7.90 4.95
N MET A 164 -28.90 -7.88 6.24
CA MET A 164 -29.49 -8.76 7.23
C MET A 164 -30.95 -8.43 7.54
N MET A 165 -31.34 -7.16 7.39
CA MET A 165 -32.71 -6.69 7.62
C MET A 165 -33.64 -7.00 6.43
N PHE A 166 -33.19 -6.76 5.22
CA PHE A 166 -34.04 -6.82 4.02
C PHE A 166 -33.92 -8.14 3.24
N VAL A 167 -32.76 -8.82 3.32
CA VAL A 167 -32.51 -10.03 2.53
C VAL A 167 -32.72 -11.28 3.38
N LYS A 168 -33.88 -11.93 3.26
CA LYS A 168 -34.23 -13.11 4.07
C LYS A 168 -33.38 -14.35 3.77
N LYS A 169 -32.98 -14.57 2.52
CA LYS A 169 -32.26 -15.78 2.10
C LYS A 169 -30.75 -15.52 1.99
N LYS A 170 -29.96 -16.26 2.76
CA LYS A 170 -28.46 -16.21 2.73
C LYS A 170 -27.90 -16.33 1.32
N LYS A 171 -28.52 -17.13 0.44
CA LYS A 171 -28.10 -17.30 -0.96
C LYS A 171 -28.05 -15.96 -1.70
N HIS A 172 -29.05 -15.10 -1.52
CA HIS A 172 -29.10 -13.80 -2.22
C HIS A 172 -28.02 -12.84 -1.69
N ILE A 173 -27.67 -12.90 -0.39
CA ILE A 173 -26.55 -12.13 0.15
C ILE A 173 -25.24 -12.57 -0.50
N ILE A 174 -25.02 -13.90 -0.61
CA ILE A 174 -23.83 -14.46 -1.26
C ILE A 174 -23.75 -14.04 -2.73
N GLN A 175 -24.87 -14.13 -3.46
CA GLN A 175 -24.95 -13.73 -4.87
C GLN A 175 -24.67 -12.23 -5.04
N PHE A 176 -25.27 -11.39 -4.21
CA PHE A 176 -25.03 -9.94 -4.22
C PHE A 176 -23.55 -9.62 -3.97
N LEU A 177 -22.94 -10.20 -2.94
CA LEU A 177 -21.54 -9.96 -2.62
C LEU A 177 -20.61 -10.46 -3.73
N PHE A 178 -20.89 -11.64 -4.28
CA PHE A 178 -20.11 -12.18 -5.39
C PHE A 178 -20.19 -11.26 -6.63
N ALA A 179 -21.40 -10.86 -7.01
CA ALA A 179 -21.61 -9.94 -8.11
C ALA A 179 -20.89 -8.60 -7.91
N ALA A 180 -20.98 -8.04 -6.69
CA ALA A 180 -20.32 -6.79 -6.36
C ALA A 180 -18.77 -6.91 -6.41
N THR A 181 -18.17 -8.04 -6.00
CA THR A 181 -16.73 -8.27 -6.16
C THR A 181 -16.34 -8.35 -7.63
N LEU A 182 -17.15 -9.02 -8.44
CA LEU A 182 -16.91 -9.14 -9.88
C LEU A 182 -17.02 -7.78 -10.58
N ILE A 183 -18.04 -6.99 -10.24
CA ILE A 183 -18.21 -5.63 -10.77
C ILE A 183 -16.99 -4.76 -10.43
N SER A 184 -16.50 -4.78 -9.20
CA SER A 184 -15.30 -4.04 -8.80
C SER A 184 -14.05 -4.49 -9.57
N ALA A 185 -13.91 -5.79 -9.82
CA ALA A 185 -12.78 -6.32 -10.60
C ALA A 185 -12.89 -5.95 -12.10
N LEU A 186 -14.09 -6.03 -12.68
CA LEU A 186 -14.34 -5.60 -14.06
C LEU A 186 -14.10 -4.09 -14.22
N PHE A 187 -14.46 -3.31 -13.20
CA PHE A 187 -14.25 -1.87 -13.20
C PHE A 187 -12.75 -1.52 -13.15
N MET A 188 -11.92 -2.33 -12.45
CA MET A 188 -10.47 -2.20 -12.53
C MET A 188 -9.96 -2.41 -13.96
N GLY A 189 -10.38 -3.48 -14.64
CA GLY A 189 -9.97 -3.74 -16.02
C GLY A 189 -10.47 -2.69 -17.01
N PHE A 190 -11.69 -2.19 -16.81
CA PHE A 190 -12.29 -1.16 -17.68
C PHE A 190 -11.56 0.20 -17.57
N LEU A 191 -11.18 0.61 -16.37
CA LEU A 191 -10.49 1.87 -16.13
C LEU A 191 -8.97 1.80 -16.36
N TYR A 192 -8.42 0.60 -16.51
CA TYR A 192 -6.99 0.45 -16.74
C TYR A 192 -6.62 0.78 -18.19
N THR A 193 -5.69 1.72 -18.34
CA THR A 193 -5.15 2.10 -19.66
C THR A 193 -3.75 1.51 -19.80
N PRO A 194 -3.53 0.55 -20.75
CA PRO A 194 -2.21 -0.01 -20.97
C PRO A 194 -1.18 1.04 -21.38
N GLY A 195 -0.02 1.01 -20.75
CA GLY A 195 1.08 1.96 -21.03
C GLY A 195 1.01 3.27 -20.23
N SER A 196 -0.07 3.52 -19.47
CA SER A 196 -0.14 4.62 -18.50
C SER A 196 0.14 4.15 -17.08
N ASP A 197 0.36 5.09 -16.16
CA ASP A 197 0.50 4.81 -14.73
C ASP A 197 -0.79 4.17 -14.18
N PRO A 198 -0.70 2.97 -13.58
CA PRO A 198 -1.86 2.26 -13.06
C PRO A 198 -2.33 2.76 -11.69
N SER A 199 -1.76 3.83 -11.13
CA SER A 199 -2.05 4.29 -9.77
C SER A 199 -3.53 4.62 -9.55
N ARG A 200 -4.25 5.14 -10.55
CA ARG A 200 -5.70 5.37 -10.46
C ARG A 200 -6.47 4.09 -10.11
N VAL A 201 -6.21 3.01 -10.81
CA VAL A 201 -6.90 1.73 -10.57
C VAL A 201 -6.36 0.99 -9.36
N TYR A 202 -5.12 1.29 -8.96
CA TYR A 202 -4.49 0.72 -7.78
C TYR A 202 -4.97 1.40 -6.48
N TYR A 203 -5.20 2.71 -6.48
CA TYR A 203 -5.66 3.49 -5.33
C TYR A 203 -7.19 3.48 -5.17
N GLY A 204 -7.94 3.32 -6.25
CA GLY A 204 -9.39 3.48 -6.27
C GLY A 204 -10.12 2.52 -5.33
N THR A 205 -11.00 3.03 -4.48
CA THR A 205 -11.86 2.17 -3.66
C THR A 205 -12.77 1.32 -4.53
N ASP A 206 -13.31 1.89 -5.59
CA ASP A 206 -14.15 1.25 -6.59
C ASP A 206 -13.49 0.04 -7.26
N THR A 207 -12.20 0.13 -7.53
CA THR A 207 -11.40 -0.89 -8.21
C THR A 207 -10.70 -1.88 -7.26
N ARG A 208 -10.67 -1.60 -5.95
CA ARG A 208 -9.97 -2.40 -4.93
C ARG A 208 -10.92 -3.09 -3.94
N LEU A 209 -12.19 -2.69 -3.95
CA LEU A 209 -13.18 -3.18 -2.98
C LEU A 209 -13.36 -4.70 -3.07
N PHE A 210 -13.12 -5.30 -4.22
CA PHE A 210 -13.25 -6.74 -4.41
C PHE A 210 -12.42 -7.56 -3.40
N SER A 211 -11.20 -7.14 -3.06
CA SER A 211 -10.36 -7.89 -2.09
C SER A 211 -10.97 -7.89 -0.69
N LEU A 212 -11.51 -6.75 -0.24
CA LEU A 212 -12.23 -6.64 1.03
C LEU A 212 -13.53 -7.45 1.02
N TRP A 213 -14.31 -7.32 -0.06
CA TRP A 213 -15.61 -7.95 -0.16
C TRP A 213 -15.55 -9.45 -0.44
N LEU A 214 -14.48 -9.96 -1.03
CA LEU A 214 -14.20 -11.40 -1.04
C LEU A 214 -13.99 -11.94 0.37
N GLY A 215 -13.31 -11.19 1.26
CA GLY A 215 -13.24 -11.52 2.68
C GLY A 215 -14.61 -11.48 3.36
N ASN A 216 -15.43 -10.46 3.06
CA ASN A 216 -16.80 -10.35 3.56
C ASN A 216 -17.66 -11.56 3.10
N LEU A 217 -17.57 -11.91 1.83
CA LEU A 217 -18.23 -13.06 1.23
C LEU A 217 -17.82 -14.37 1.89
N LEU A 218 -16.52 -14.55 2.12
CA LEU A 218 -16.00 -15.74 2.81
C LEU A 218 -16.64 -15.92 4.18
N ALA A 219 -16.84 -14.86 4.96
CA ALA A 219 -17.46 -14.96 6.28
C ALA A 219 -18.93 -15.44 6.23
N PHE A 220 -19.63 -15.21 5.13
CA PHE A 220 -20.97 -15.80 4.93
C PHE A 220 -20.91 -17.28 4.53
N ILE A 221 -19.94 -17.67 3.69
CA ILE A 221 -19.81 -19.05 3.22
C ILE A 221 -19.17 -19.93 4.31
N TRP A 222 -18.15 -19.42 5.00
CA TRP A 222 -17.24 -20.12 5.90
C TRP A 222 -17.13 -19.44 7.27
N PRO A 223 -18.22 -19.34 8.03
CA PRO A 223 -18.23 -18.65 9.33
C PRO A 223 -17.42 -19.42 10.37
N SER A 224 -16.55 -18.72 11.10
CA SER A 224 -15.58 -19.34 12.04
C SER A 224 -16.23 -20.15 13.14
N THR A 225 -17.43 -19.78 13.56
CA THR A 225 -18.19 -20.43 14.65
C THR A 225 -18.94 -21.70 14.25
N HIS A 226 -19.08 -21.96 12.94
CA HIS A 226 -19.82 -23.13 12.44
C HIS A 226 -18.89 -24.22 11.88
N LEU A 227 -17.59 -24.03 11.94
CA LEU A 227 -16.61 -24.99 11.45
C LEU A 227 -16.31 -26.05 12.53
N ARG A 228 -16.38 -27.32 12.15
CA ARG A 228 -16.10 -28.44 13.06
C ARG A 228 -14.59 -28.66 13.19
N LYS A 229 -14.14 -28.92 14.42
CA LYS A 229 -12.74 -29.26 14.69
C LYS A 229 -12.42 -30.68 14.23
N ASP A 230 -13.33 -31.59 14.52
CA ASP A 230 -13.15 -32.99 14.19
C ASP A 230 -13.69 -33.25 12.78
N ILE A 231 -12.78 -33.54 11.86
CA ILE A 231 -13.05 -33.82 10.44
C ILE A 231 -12.30 -35.10 10.02
N PRO A 232 -12.82 -35.82 9.02
CA PRO A 232 -12.12 -36.99 8.46
C PRO A 232 -10.69 -36.63 8.02
N LEU A 233 -9.76 -37.59 8.17
CA LEU A 233 -8.35 -37.41 7.77
C LEU A 233 -8.21 -36.97 6.32
N LYS A 234 -8.99 -37.54 5.40
CA LYS A 234 -9.01 -37.13 3.97
C LYS A 234 -9.34 -35.65 3.81
N ALA A 235 -10.36 -35.13 4.53
CA ALA A 235 -10.72 -33.73 4.47
C ALA A 235 -9.63 -32.83 5.07
N LYS A 236 -8.98 -33.26 6.16
CA LYS A 236 -7.84 -32.56 6.74
C LYS A 236 -6.66 -32.47 5.79
N HIS A 237 -6.31 -33.58 5.13
CA HIS A 237 -5.22 -33.60 4.12
C HIS A 237 -5.56 -32.69 2.95
N LEU A 238 -6.80 -32.71 2.45
CA LEU A 238 -7.25 -31.85 1.36
C LEU A 238 -7.17 -30.37 1.74
N LEU A 239 -7.64 -29.98 2.92
CA LEU A 239 -7.51 -28.59 3.41
C LEU A 239 -6.05 -28.18 3.54
N ASN A 240 -5.20 -29.06 4.09
CA ASN A 240 -3.77 -28.77 4.22
C ASN A 240 -3.10 -28.60 2.86
N LEU A 241 -3.47 -29.42 1.88
CA LEU A 241 -2.98 -29.32 0.50
C LEU A 241 -3.39 -27.99 -0.14
N PHE A 242 -4.67 -27.61 -0.05
CA PHE A 242 -5.13 -26.32 -0.59
C PHE A 242 -4.45 -25.14 0.10
N GLY A 243 -4.23 -25.21 1.40
CA GLY A 243 -3.46 -24.20 2.13
C GLY A 243 -2.02 -24.08 1.63
N GLY A 244 -1.35 -25.25 1.38
CA GLY A 244 0.01 -25.31 0.86
C GLY A 244 0.12 -24.73 -0.56
N VAL A 245 -0.79 -25.16 -1.44
CA VAL A 245 -0.85 -24.63 -2.82
C VAL A 245 -1.12 -23.14 -2.83
N ALA A 246 -2.09 -22.67 -2.02
CA ALA A 246 -2.40 -21.23 -1.95
C ALA A 246 -1.23 -20.40 -1.41
N LEU A 247 -0.52 -20.90 -0.39
CA LEU A 247 0.67 -20.21 0.13
C LEU A 247 1.81 -20.22 -0.89
N LEU A 248 2.02 -21.30 -1.59
CA LEU A 248 3.01 -21.39 -2.66
C LEU A 248 2.71 -20.41 -3.79
N LEU A 249 1.45 -20.37 -4.26
CA LEU A 249 1.02 -19.43 -5.30
C LEU A 249 1.19 -17.98 -4.86
N LEU A 250 0.87 -17.65 -3.59
CA LEU A 250 1.11 -16.31 -3.04
C LEU A 250 2.60 -15.99 -2.98
N GLY A 251 3.45 -16.94 -2.57
CA GLY A 251 4.91 -16.80 -2.56
C GLY A 251 5.47 -16.55 -3.96
N VAL A 252 5.05 -17.34 -4.94
CA VAL A 252 5.44 -17.15 -6.35
C VAL A 252 4.96 -15.79 -6.85
N ALA A 253 3.72 -15.38 -6.52
CA ALA A 253 3.22 -14.07 -6.87
C ALA A 253 4.04 -12.93 -6.24
N PHE A 254 4.48 -13.06 -4.98
CA PHE A 254 5.36 -12.08 -4.32
C PHE A 254 6.71 -11.93 -5.03
N LEU A 255 7.27 -13.01 -5.54
CA LEU A 255 8.57 -12.97 -6.23
C LEU A 255 8.46 -12.43 -7.66
N TYR A 256 7.44 -12.85 -8.41
CA TYR A 256 7.44 -12.70 -9.86
C TYR A 256 6.32 -11.81 -10.42
N LEU A 257 5.22 -11.56 -9.70
CA LEU A 257 4.10 -10.80 -10.25
C LEU A 257 4.36 -9.29 -10.17
N ASP A 258 5.03 -8.78 -11.20
CA ASP A 258 5.34 -7.36 -11.30
C ASP A 258 4.06 -6.53 -11.56
N ALA A 259 3.95 -5.39 -10.87
CA ALA A 259 2.83 -4.47 -11.04
C ALA A 259 2.73 -3.84 -12.45
N ARG A 260 3.80 -3.92 -13.25
CA ARG A 260 3.81 -3.46 -14.65
C ARG A 260 3.09 -4.40 -15.61
N TYR A 261 2.80 -5.64 -15.21
CA TYR A 261 2.13 -6.60 -16.08
C TYR A 261 0.64 -6.25 -16.25
N ARG A 262 0.18 -6.12 -17.48
CA ARG A 262 -1.22 -5.87 -17.85
C ARG A 262 -2.17 -6.88 -17.21
N PHE A 263 -1.74 -8.16 -17.14
CA PHE A 263 -2.49 -9.24 -16.49
C PHE A 263 -2.96 -8.89 -15.09
N VAL A 264 -2.16 -8.16 -14.31
CA VAL A 264 -2.48 -7.77 -12.93
C VAL A 264 -3.81 -7.02 -12.87
N TYR A 265 -4.05 -6.11 -13.79
CA TYR A 265 -5.23 -5.23 -13.82
C TYR A 265 -6.41 -5.83 -14.60
N TYR A 266 -6.16 -6.76 -15.53
CA TYR A 266 -7.21 -7.49 -16.26
C TYR A 266 -7.65 -8.79 -15.56
N GLY A 267 -7.61 -8.82 -14.22
CA GLY A 267 -8.13 -9.92 -13.39
C GLY A 267 -7.08 -10.64 -12.56
N GLY A 268 -5.77 -10.46 -12.81
CA GLY A 268 -4.71 -11.11 -12.04
C GLY A 268 -4.78 -10.80 -10.54
N MET A 269 -5.05 -9.54 -10.18
CA MET A 269 -5.20 -9.13 -8.78
C MET A 269 -6.46 -9.72 -8.12
N TYR A 270 -7.54 -9.90 -8.88
CA TYR A 270 -8.75 -10.59 -8.42
C TYR A 270 -8.46 -12.07 -8.15
N LEU A 271 -7.77 -12.75 -9.07
CA LEU A 271 -7.37 -14.15 -8.91
C LEU A 271 -6.45 -14.36 -7.70
N ILE A 272 -5.46 -13.49 -7.49
CA ILE A 272 -4.62 -13.55 -6.30
C ILE A 272 -5.43 -13.29 -5.03
N SER A 273 -6.39 -12.36 -5.05
CA SER A 273 -7.29 -12.17 -3.91
C SER A 273 -8.12 -13.42 -3.62
N PHE A 274 -8.51 -14.17 -4.64
CA PHE A 274 -9.18 -15.44 -4.47
C PHE A 274 -8.27 -16.53 -3.87
N VAL A 275 -7.01 -16.61 -4.30
CA VAL A 275 -5.99 -17.48 -3.67
C VAL A 275 -5.84 -17.14 -2.18
N ILE A 276 -5.81 -15.85 -1.84
CA ILE A 276 -5.75 -15.39 -0.44
C ILE A 276 -7.02 -15.80 0.32
N VAL A 277 -8.19 -15.75 -0.30
CA VAL A 277 -9.47 -16.22 0.32
C VAL A 277 -9.38 -17.70 0.69
N VAL A 278 -8.86 -18.54 -0.21
CA VAL A 278 -8.64 -19.97 0.07
C VAL A 278 -7.70 -20.15 1.26
N LEU A 279 -6.60 -19.39 1.30
CA LEU A 279 -5.64 -19.46 2.41
C LEU A 279 -6.28 -19.04 3.74
N VAL A 280 -7.04 -17.94 3.76
CA VAL A 280 -7.79 -17.47 4.94
C VAL A 280 -8.84 -18.50 5.37
N ALA A 281 -9.54 -19.12 4.43
CA ALA A 281 -10.55 -20.16 4.73
C ALA A 281 -9.91 -21.39 5.40
N VAL A 282 -8.77 -21.84 4.91
CA VAL A 282 -8.03 -22.99 5.47
C VAL A 282 -7.46 -22.63 6.86
N ILE A 283 -6.86 -21.46 7.03
CA ILE A 283 -6.36 -21.01 8.34
C ILE A 283 -7.50 -20.86 9.35
N ALA A 284 -8.65 -20.39 8.92
CA ALA A 284 -9.82 -20.24 9.79
C ALA A 284 -10.43 -21.58 10.19
N HIS A 285 -10.14 -22.68 9.48
CA HIS A 285 -10.73 -23.99 9.77
C HIS A 285 -10.01 -24.68 10.95
N PRO A 286 -10.71 -24.98 12.07
CA PRO A 286 -10.08 -25.53 13.27
C PRO A 286 -9.56 -26.98 13.09
N GLY A 287 -10.06 -27.71 12.11
CA GLY A 287 -9.60 -29.05 11.76
C GLY A 287 -8.38 -29.08 10.87
N ALA A 288 -8.00 -27.96 10.24
CA ALA A 288 -6.76 -27.83 9.45
C ALA A 288 -5.54 -27.62 10.36
N SER A 289 -4.34 -27.92 9.86
CA SER A 289 -3.10 -27.73 10.60
C SER A 289 -2.52 -26.32 10.48
N TRP A 290 -2.99 -25.55 9.52
CA TRP A 290 -2.44 -24.24 9.15
C TRP A 290 -2.52 -23.19 10.24
N ASP A 291 -3.59 -23.17 11.05
CA ASP A 291 -3.69 -22.27 12.21
C ASP A 291 -2.53 -22.50 13.17
N LYS A 292 -2.15 -23.78 13.41
CA LYS A 292 -1.02 -24.13 14.28
C LYS A 292 0.34 -23.81 13.64
N TRP A 293 0.53 -24.13 12.37
CA TRP A 293 1.81 -23.91 11.67
C TRP A 293 2.17 -22.43 11.55
N LEU A 294 1.15 -21.58 11.38
CA LEU A 294 1.33 -20.12 11.32
C LEU A 294 1.27 -19.45 12.71
N THR A 295 1.12 -20.22 13.79
CA THR A 295 1.15 -19.72 15.19
C THR A 295 2.47 -20.12 15.85
N ASN A 296 3.58 -19.57 15.40
CA ASN A 296 4.86 -19.61 16.08
C ASN A 296 5.18 -18.26 16.74
N PRO A 297 6.15 -18.18 17.68
CA PRO A 297 6.47 -16.94 18.40
C PRO A 297 6.82 -15.77 17.45
N VAL A 298 7.58 -16.02 16.39
CA VAL A 298 8.03 -15.00 15.44
C VAL A 298 6.84 -14.44 14.66
N PHE A 299 6.03 -15.31 14.05
CA PHE A 299 4.86 -14.89 13.29
C PHE A 299 3.80 -14.22 14.17
N THR A 300 3.62 -14.70 15.41
CA THR A 300 2.72 -14.06 16.36
C THR A 300 3.22 -12.67 16.74
N TYR A 301 4.51 -12.53 17.01
CA TYR A 301 5.14 -11.26 17.35
C TYR A 301 4.97 -10.24 16.23
N LEU A 302 5.37 -10.58 15.00
CA LEU A 302 5.28 -9.71 13.84
C LEU A 302 3.83 -9.39 13.45
N GLY A 303 2.95 -10.40 13.47
CA GLY A 303 1.55 -10.22 13.09
C GLY A 303 0.76 -9.32 14.02
N GLN A 304 1.07 -9.33 15.31
CA GLN A 304 0.48 -8.40 16.27
C GLN A 304 0.93 -6.95 16.04
N ARG A 305 2.12 -6.75 15.49
CA ARG A 305 2.74 -5.45 15.19
C ARG A 305 2.60 -5.02 13.74
N SER A 306 1.97 -5.86 12.93
CA SER A 306 1.89 -5.65 11.47
C SER A 306 1.32 -4.29 11.09
N TYR A 307 0.41 -3.73 11.89
CA TYR A 307 -0.15 -2.40 11.66
C TYR A 307 0.88 -1.30 11.92
N SER A 308 1.59 -1.35 13.05
CA SER A 308 2.66 -0.39 13.35
C SER A 308 3.84 -0.54 12.36
N LEU A 309 4.20 -1.77 11.96
CA LEU A 309 5.22 -2.02 10.94
C LEU A 309 4.82 -1.42 9.59
N TYR A 310 3.57 -1.62 9.17
CA TYR A 310 3.04 -1.05 7.93
C TYR A 310 3.06 0.48 7.93
N LEU A 311 2.70 1.10 9.06
CA LEU A 311 2.68 2.57 9.18
C LEU A 311 4.06 3.20 9.12
N TRP A 312 5.06 2.60 9.77
CA TRP A 312 6.38 3.22 9.94
C TRP A 312 7.39 2.84 8.87
N GLN A 313 7.21 1.72 8.15
CA GLN A 313 8.18 1.25 7.18
C GLN A 313 8.50 2.31 6.12
N PHE A 314 7.48 2.92 5.53
CA PHE A 314 7.64 3.85 4.43
C PHE A 314 8.23 5.21 4.85
N PRO A 315 7.72 5.88 5.92
CA PRO A 315 8.36 7.10 6.43
C PRO A 315 9.83 6.91 6.80
N VAL A 316 10.16 5.80 7.45
CA VAL A 316 11.55 5.52 7.86
C VAL A 316 12.47 5.41 6.65
N MET A 317 12.06 4.68 5.61
CA MET A 317 12.81 4.53 4.37
C MET A 317 13.02 5.89 3.69
N ILE A 318 11.95 6.65 3.45
CA ILE A 318 12.04 7.96 2.80
C ILE A 318 12.94 8.92 3.58
N PHE A 319 12.84 8.94 4.90
CA PHE A 319 13.69 9.81 5.73
C PHE A 319 15.15 9.36 5.77
N TYR A 320 15.40 8.06 5.76
CA TYR A 320 16.75 7.51 5.73
C TYR A 320 17.42 7.75 4.39
N GLU A 321 16.78 7.37 3.30
CA GLU A 321 17.31 7.54 1.93
C GLU A 321 17.57 9.00 1.56
N ALA A 322 16.74 9.93 2.04
CA ALA A 322 16.96 11.35 1.82
C ALA A 322 18.21 11.92 2.55
N LYS A 323 18.70 11.26 3.59
CA LYS A 323 19.89 11.69 4.35
C LYS A 323 21.16 10.99 3.95
N VAL A 324 21.08 9.76 3.47
CA VAL A 324 22.23 8.93 3.15
C VAL A 324 22.54 9.01 1.67
N LYS A 325 23.71 9.52 1.33
CA LYS A 325 24.21 9.54 -0.04
C LYS A 325 24.95 8.23 -0.35
N ASN A 326 24.86 7.75 -1.59
CA ASN A 326 25.58 6.55 -2.06
C ASN A 326 25.19 5.23 -1.37
N ILE A 327 23.91 5.03 -1.11
CA ILE A 327 23.34 3.79 -0.52
C ILE A 327 23.82 2.55 -1.30
N ASN A 328 23.92 2.65 -2.62
CA ASN A 328 24.34 1.55 -3.50
C ASN A 328 25.78 1.03 -3.23
N LYS A 329 26.64 1.83 -2.57
CA LYS A 329 28.02 1.40 -2.28
C LYS A 329 28.06 0.26 -1.24
N ASN A 330 27.11 0.26 -0.26
CA ASN A 330 27.00 -0.75 0.79
C ASN A 330 25.52 -1.10 1.03
N LEU A 331 24.83 -1.53 -0.01
CA LEU A 331 23.38 -1.77 0.00
C LEU A 331 22.92 -2.63 1.19
N TRP A 332 23.61 -3.73 1.48
CA TRP A 332 23.25 -4.63 2.57
C TRP A 332 23.34 -3.99 3.96
N LEU A 333 24.36 -3.17 4.19
CA LEU A 333 24.52 -2.45 5.46
C LEU A 333 23.40 -1.44 5.65
N HIS A 334 23.08 -0.64 4.61
CA HIS A 334 22.03 0.36 4.66
C HIS A 334 20.65 -0.29 4.84
N THR A 335 20.36 -1.37 4.12
CA THR A 335 19.14 -2.16 4.31
C THR A 335 19.01 -2.72 5.72
N LEU A 336 20.10 -3.23 6.30
CA LEU A 336 20.06 -3.72 7.68
C LEU A 336 19.75 -2.59 8.68
N ILE A 337 20.33 -1.41 8.48
CA ILE A 337 20.07 -0.23 9.32
C ILE A 337 18.59 0.18 9.19
N GLU A 338 18.06 0.25 7.97
CA GLU A 338 16.65 0.56 7.73
C GLU A 338 15.72 -0.45 8.40
N LEU A 339 16.00 -1.74 8.29
CA LEU A 339 15.22 -2.77 8.98
C LEU A 339 15.27 -2.58 10.50
N ILE A 340 16.44 -2.34 11.08
CA ILE A 340 16.57 -2.08 12.51
C ILE A 340 15.74 -0.85 12.94
N LEU A 341 15.80 0.23 12.17
CA LEU A 341 15.02 1.45 12.42
C LEU A 341 13.51 1.19 12.28
N ILE A 342 13.09 0.52 11.21
CA ILE A 342 11.68 0.15 10.98
C ILE A 342 11.15 -0.68 12.15
N PHE A 343 11.85 -1.73 12.54
CA PHE A 343 11.43 -2.60 13.65
C PHE A 343 11.47 -1.87 15.00
N GLY A 344 12.52 -1.09 15.27
CA GLY A 344 12.68 -0.35 16.54
C GLY A 344 11.59 0.71 16.73
N ILE A 345 11.35 1.55 15.71
CA ILE A 345 10.34 2.61 15.75
C ILE A 345 8.93 2.00 15.79
N SER A 346 8.67 0.94 15.02
CA SER A 346 7.39 0.23 15.02
C SER A 346 7.08 -0.41 16.37
N GLU A 347 8.07 -1.01 17.03
CA GLU A 347 7.93 -1.59 18.38
C GLU A 347 7.59 -0.51 19.39
N LEU A 348 8.29 0.63 19.33
CA LEU A 348 8.02 1.78 20.19
C LEU A 348 6.59 2.31 19.98
N SER A 349 6.18 2.48 18.72
CA SER A 349 4.83 2.90 18.37
C SER A 349 3.78 1.89 18.83
N TYR A 350 4.02 0.60 18.64
CA TYR A 350 3.12 -0.46 19.10
C TYR A 350 2.89 -0.40 20.61
N ARG A 351 3.97 -0.28 21.40
CA ARG A 351 3.87 -0.21 22.88
C ARG A 351 3.23 1.08 23.37
N LEU A 352 3.64 2.22 22.82
CA LEU A 352 3.23 3.53 23.33
C LEU A 352 1.88 4.00 22.78
N ALA A 353 1.61 3.77 21.50
CA ALA A 353 0.40 4.24 20.86
C ALA A 353 -0.66 3.11 20.75
N GLU A 354 -0.35 1.98 20.13
CA GLU A 354 -1.36 0.96 19.84
C GLU A 354 -1.84 0.22 21.09
N GLN A 355 -0.95 -0.25 21.95
CA GLN A 355 -1.36 -0.98 23.16
C GLN A 355 -2.01 -0.07 24.21
N LYS A 356 -1.44 1.13 24.43
CA LYS A 356 -2.02 2.09 25.38
C LYS A 356 -3.31 2.69 24.83
N GLY A 357 -3.39 2.92 23.50
CA GLY A 357 -4.58 3.40 22.83
C GLY A 357 -5.82 2.53 23.08
N LYS A 358 -5.65 1.21 23.10
CA LYS A 358 -6.72 0.27 23.44
C LYS A 358 -7.29 0.47 24.86
N LYS A 359 -6.49 1.02 25.78
CA LYS A 359 -6.83 1.23 27.21
C LYS A 359 -7.25 2.67 27.49
N ILE A 360 -7.35 3.57 26.49
CA ILE A 360 -7.69 4.98 26.71
C ILE A 360 -9.08 5.09 27.36
N ASN A 361 -9.08 5.67 28.58
CA ASN A 361 -10.27 6.12 29.26
C ASN A 361 -10.42 7.63 29.02
N TRP A 362 -11.48 8.04 28.34
CA TRP A 362 -11.74 9.44 28.01
C TRP A 362 -11.83 10.35 29.25
N HIS A 363 -12.28 9.81 30.37
CA HIS A 363 -12.31 10.55 31.63
C HIS A 363 -10.90 10.84 32.16
N ALA A 364 -10.00 9.86 32.06
CA ALA A 364 -8.59 10.05 32.42
C ALA A 364 -7.87 11.05 31.50
N LEU A 365 -8.25 11.12 30.21
CA LEU A 365 -7.70 12.08 29.25
C LEU A 365 -8.09 13.53 29.60
N LYS A 366 -9.38 13.76 30.00
CA LYS A 366 -9.85 15.08 30.48
C LYS A 366 -9.12 15.51 31.76
N MET A 367 -8.91 14.58 32.69
CA MET A 367 -8.20 14.86 33.94
C MET A 367 -6.70 15.12 33.70
N ALA A 368 -6.07 14.39 32.78
CA ALA A 368 -4.68 14.63 32.38
C ALA A 368 -4.50 16.02 31.75
N GLY A 369 -5.45 16.48 30.89
CA GLY A 369 -5.43 17.83 30.33
C GLY A 369 -5.47 18.92 31.41
N LYS A 370 -6.24 18.72 32.49
CA LYS A 370 -6.31 19.65 33.61
C LYS A 370 -5.03 19.65 34.46
N SER A 371 -4.36 18.49 34.59
CA SER A 371 -3.09 18.36 35.35
C SER A 371 -1.86 18.90 34.59
N TRP A 372 -1.97 19.24 33.32
CA TRP A 372 -0.89 19.83 32.53
C TRP A 372 -0.52 21.24 33.01
N PHE A 373 -1.47 21.95 33.60
CA PHE A 373 -1.30 23.33 34.02
C PHE A 373 -1.02 23.49 35.53
N THR A 374 -0.98 22.40 36.30
CA THR A 374 -0.76 22.48 37.74
C THR A 374 0.67 22.04 38.10
N LYS A 375 1.47 23.01 38.55
CA LYS A 375 2.82 22.98 39.15
C LYS A 375 3.93 22.35 38.26
N PRO A 376 4.78 23.18 37.65
CA PRO A 376 5.99 22.71 36.93
C PRO A 376 7.11 22.37 37.92
N THR A 377 7.15 21.18 38.43
CA THR A 377 8.38 20.63 39.04
C THR A 377 9.22 19.99 37.94
N LEU A 378 10.54 20.27 37.94
CA LEU A 378 11.48 19.73 36.93
C LEU A 378 11.69 18.25 37.16
N THR A 379 10.75 17.43 36.70
CA THR A 379 10.79 15.96 36.78
C THR A 379 10.93 15.36 35.39
N LEU A 380 11.39 14.11 35.32
CA LEU A 380 11.42 13.36 34.05
C LEU A 380 10.05 13.33 33.35
N ALA A 381 8.95 13.40 34.12
CA ALA A 381 7.59 13.46 33.60
C ALA A 381 7.30 14.81 32.94
N THR A 382 7.74 15.94 33.49
CA THR A 382 7.59 17.26 32.87
C THR A 382 8.44 17.41 31.62
N LEU A 383 9.67 16.85 31.62
CA LEU A 383 10.53 16.84 30.42
C LEU A 383 9.89 16.04 29.27
N LYS A 384 9.33 14.86 29.56
CA LYS A 384 8.57 14.07 28.57
C LYS A 384 7.35 14.82 28.02
N LYS A 385 6.63 15.54 28.87
CA LYS A 385 5.49 16.37 28.45
C LYS A 385 5.94 17.52 27.56
N ALA A 386 7.01 18.23 27.93
CA ALA A 386 7.58 19.32 27.13
C ALA A 386 8.06 18.83 25.76
N ALA A 387 8.78 17.71 25.72
CA ALA A 387 9.20 17.09 24.46
C ALA A 387 8.01 16.68 23.56
N SER A 388 6.96 16.09 24.14
CA SER A 388 5.75 15.75 23.40
C SER A 388 5.04 16.99 22.84
N LEU A 389 4.95 18.06 23.64
CA LEU A 389 4.37 19.32 23.22
C LEU A 389 5.19 19.96 22.09
N PHE A 390 6.51 19.96 22.19
CA PHE A 390 7.41 20.46 21.15
C PHE A 390 7.20 19.71 19.82
N VAL A 391 7.11 18.38 19.85
CA VAL A 391 6.84 17.57 18.65
C VAL A 391 5.48 17.92 18.05
N ILE A 392 4.43 18.03 18.88
CA ILE A 392 3.09 18.40 18.42
C ILE A 392 3.08 19.79 17.79
N LEU A 393 3.69 20.79 18.46
CA LEU A 393 3.76 22.16 17.94
C LEU A 393 4.55 22.23 16.63
N SER A 394 5.69 21.53 16.55
CA SER A 394 6.47 21.44 15.30
C SER A 394 5.65 20.84 14.16
N ALA A 395 4.90 19.79 14.41
CA ALA A 395 4.01 19.18 13.42
C ALA A 395 2.91 20.16 12.98
N LEU A 396 2.27 20.85 13.93
CA LEU A 396 1.22 21.84 13.64
C LEU A 396 1.76 23.00 12.81
N VAL A 397 2.94 23.52 13.15
CA VAL A 397 3.62 24.57 12.36
C VAL A 397 3.82 24.09 10.92
N GLY A 398 4.36 22.89 10.71
CA GLY A 398 4.55 22.34 9.36
C GLY A 398 3.24 22.17 8.59
N ILE A 399 2.20 21.68 9.24
CA ILE A 399 0.87 21.50 8.63
C ILE A 399 0.23 22.86 8.25
N VAL A 400 0.33 23.86 9.12
CA VAL A 400 -0.26 25.19 8.88
C VAL A 400 0.50 25.92 7.78
N PHE A 401 1.83 25.92 7.81
CA PHE A 401 2.68 26.60 6.82
C PHE A 401 2.98 25.75 5.59
N SER A 402 2.38 24.57 5.46
CA SER A 402 2.45 23.75 4.26
C SER A 402 1.95 24.52 3.04
N LYS A 403 2.81 24.63 2.02
CA LYS A 403 2.41 25.18 0.73
C LYS A 403 1.50 24.17 0.03
N THR A 404 0.42 24.63 -0.53
CA THR A 404 -0.40 23.83 -1.44
C THR A 404 0.11 24.14 -2.83
N GLU A 405 0.84 23.21 -3.43
CA GLU A 405 1.01 23.26 -4.87
C GLU A 405 -0.32 22.82 -5.47
N SER A 406 -0.96 23.75 -6.15
CA SER A 406 -1.97 23.36 -7.12
C SER A 406 -1.23 22.52 -8.18
N THR A 407 -1.75 21.35 -8.49
CA THR A 407 -1.31 20.42 -9.54
C THR A 407 -1.36 21.07 -10.94
N THR A 408 -0.91 22.34 -11.08
CA THR A 408 -1.56 23.10 -12.06
C THR A 408 -0.71 23.36 -13.29
N ALA A 409 0.01 24.23 -13.41
CA ALA A 409 0.56 24.60 -14.73
C ALA A 409 1.82 23.78 -15.07
N GLU A 410 2.69 23.51 -14.12
CA GLU A 410 3.96 22.83 -14.39
C GLU A 410 3.82 21.32 -14.60
N GLN A 411 2.98 20.64 -13.80
CA GLN A 411 2.76 19.20 -14.02
C GLN A 411 1.88 18.93 -15.24
N GLN A 412 0.88 19.77 -15.52
CA GLN A 412 0.13 19.68 -16.76
C GLN A 412 1.01 19.98 -17.95
N ALA A 413 1.84 21.04 -17.90
CA ALA A 413 2.80 21.34 -18.94
C ALA A 413 3.88 20.23 -19.07
N PHE A 414 4.29 19.61 -17.98
CA PHE A 414 5.19 18.45 -18.03
C PHE A 414 4.51 17.21 -18.61
N GLN A 415 3.27 16.91 -18.23
CA GLN A 415 2.51 15.80 -18.80
C GLN A 415 2.16 16.05 -20.27
N GLU A 416 1.83 17.27 -20.65
CA GLU A 416 1.62 17.66 -22.05
C GLU A 416 2.90 17.51 -22.86
N ARG A 417 4.07 17.94 -22.34
CA ARG A 417 5.37 17.71 -22.97
C ARG A 417 5.72 16.24 -23.09
N LEU A 418 5.44 15.42 -22.06
CA LEU A 418 5.63 13.98 -22.13
C LEU A 418 4.71 13.33 -23.19
N ALA A 419 3.44 13.74 -23.25
CA ALA A 419 2.50 13.23 -24.25
C ALA A 419 2.88 13.66 -25.69
N GLU A 420 3.39 14.87 -25.84
CA GLU A 420 3.94 15.36 -27.11
C GLU A 420 5.20 14.61 -27.52
N SER A 421 6.12 14.40 -26.58
CA SER A 421 7.33 13.59 -26.78
C SER A 421 7.03 12.13 -27.11
N GLN A 422 5.97 11.55 -26.54
CA GLN A 422 5.48 10.21 -26.90
C GLN A 422 4.97 10.15 -28.34
N LYS A 423 4.19 11.14 -28.76
CA LYS A 423 3.71 11.24 -30.16
C LYS A 423 4.86 11.38 -31.15
N LEU A 424 5.86 12.20 -30.82
CA LEU A 424 7.06 12.35 -31.65
C LEU A 424 7.86 11.05 -31.75
N ALA A 425 8.05 10.34 -30.64
CA ALA A 425 8.72 9.04 -30.60
C ALA A 425 7.97 7.96 -31.40
N GLU A 426 6.63 7.94 -31.33
CA GLU A 426 5.80 7.02 -32.13
C GLU A 426 5.82 7.37 -33.62
N GLN A 427 5.86 8.65 -33.98
CA GLN A 427 6.00 9.11 -35.36
C GLN A 427 7.37 8.72 -35.94
N SER A 428 8.46 8.89 -35.20
CA SER A 428 9.79 8.48 -35.64
C SER A 428 9.90 6.96 -35.83
N LYS A 429 9.23 6.20 -34.98
CA LYS A 429 9.18 4.73 -35.07
C LYS A 429 8.42 4.24 -36.31
N ASN A 430 7.33 4.92 -36.66
CA ASN A 430 6.52 4.59 -37.84
C ASN A 430 7.23 4.98 -39.14
N GLN A 431 8.06 6.03 -39.15
CA GLN A 431 8.89 6.40 -40.30
C GLN A 431 10.07 5.47 -40.51
N GLY A 432 10.62 4.87 -39.41
CA GLY A 432 11.70 3.88 -39.50
C GLY A 432 11.29 2.52 -40.04
N ASN A 433 10.01 2.14 -39.92
CA ASN A 433 9.51 0.85 -40.42
C ASN A 433 9.27 0.81 -41.95
N THR A 434 9.45 1.90 -42.67
CA THR A 434 9.29 1.97 -44.15
C THR A 434 10.61 1.87 -44.92
N ASN A 435 11.76 1.91 -44.23
CA ASN A 435 13.06 1.75 -44.86
C ASN A 435 13.91 0.87 -43.95
N ASP A 436 14.04 -0.42 -44.26
CA ASP A 436 15.26 -1.22 -44.17
C ASP A 436 14.98 -2.70 -43.88
N ALA A 437 15.14 -3.45 -44.95
CA ALA A 437 15.73 -4.78 -44.91
C ALA A 437 17.19 -4.63 -45.35
N GLU A 438 18.15 -4.64 -44.43
CA GLU A 438 19.50 -5.21 -44.64
C GLU A 438 20.43 -4.98 -43.43
N LYS A 439 20.93 -6.12 -42.96
CA LYS A 439 22.13 -6.47 -42.20
C LYS A 439 23.18 -5.40 -41.82
N ASP A 440 23.70 -5.38 -40.59
CA ASP A 440 24.91 -6.13 -40.24
C ASP A 440 25.24 -6.09 -38.73
N THR A 441 25.86 -7.15 -38.24
CA THR A 441 26.30 -7.39 -36.87
C THR A 441 27.70 -6.86 -36.64
N THR A 442 27.94 -6.09 -35.57
CA THR A 442 29.23 -6.09 -34.89
C THR A 442 29.07 -5.77 -33.39
N LYS A 443 29.65 -6.64 -32.59
CA LYS A 443 29.76 -6.49 -31.12
C LYS A 443 30.93 -5.56 -30.81
N GLU A 444 30.71 -4.58 -29.92
CA GLU A 444 31.79 -3.96 -29.16
C GLU A 444 31.39 -3.68 -27.69
N GLU A 445 32.38 -3.94 -26.82
CA GLU A 445 32.26 -3.88 -25.35
C GLU A 445 32.12 -2.46 -24.83
N SER A 446 31.24 -2.28 -23.83
CA SER A 446 31.00 -1.00 -23.19
C SER A 446 31.99 -0.71 -22.06
N LYS A 447 32.76 0.35 -22.17
CA LYS A 447 33.45 1.03 -21.07
C LYS A 447 32.51 2.00 -20.36
N LYS A 448 32.63 2.02 -19.03
CA LYS A 448 31.88 2.84 -18.07
C LYS A 448 32.20 4.34 -18.25
N PRO A 449 31.23 5.28 -18.24
CA PRO A 449 31.54 6.70 -18.37
C PRO A 449 31.80 7.36 -17.02
N GLU A 450 32.84 8.19 -17.00
CA GLU A 450 33.14 9.19 -15.98
C GLU A 450 32.23 10.43 -16.13
N SER A 451 32.11 11.21 -15.05
CA SER A 451 31.28 12.41 -14.90
C SER A 451 31.46 13.41 -16.04
N VAL A 452 30.37 13.79 -16.71
CA VAL A 452 30.36 14.67 -17.86
C VAL A 452 30.04 16.11 -17.46
N THR A 453 30.98 17.03 -17.69
CA THR A 453 30.75 18.46 -17.85
C THR A 453 29.90 18.71 -19.11
N PRO A 454 29.01 19.73 -19.16
CA PRO A 454 28.19 19.98 -20.35
C PRO A 454 29.11 20.32 -21.55
N VAL A 455 29.15 19.43 -22.52
CA VAL A 455 29.91 19.61 -23.75
C VAL A 455 29.06 20.46 -24.72
N GLN A 456 29.51 21.66 -25.07
CA GLN A 456 28.93 22.41 -26.17
C GLN A 456 29.36 21.77 -27.48
N LEU A 457 28.36 21.28 -28.26
CA LEU A 457 28.63 20.72 -29.58
C LEU A 457 29.06 21.83 -30.55
N THR A 458 30.11 21.57 -31.33
CA THR A 458 30.54 22.46 -32.40
C THR A 458 29.65 22.36 -33.62
N GLU A 459 29.55 23.40 -34.46
CA GLU A 459 28.73 23.39 -35.69
C GLU A 459 29.04 22.19 -36.59
N LYS A 460 30.30 21.76 -36.69
CA LYS A 460 30.71 20.56 -37.44
C LYS A 460 30.11 19.27 -36.86
N GLN A 461 29.98 19.18 -35.54
CA GLN A 461 29.41 18.02 -34.88
C GLN A 461 27.87 17.98 -35.04
N ILE A 462 27.23 19.13 -35.03
CA ILE A 462 25.79 19.26 -35.30
C ILE A 462 25.51 18.85 -36.75
N LEU A 463 26.32 19.34 -37.71
CA LEU A 463 26.16 18.99 -39.12
C LEU A 463 26.39 17.49 -39.41
N ALA A 464 27.36 16.88 -38.74
CA ALA A 464 27.60 15.44 -38.81
C ALA A 464 26.43 14.63 -38.19
N GLY A 465 25.85 15.12 -37.08
CA GLY A 465 24.71 14.52 -36.43
C GLY A 465 23.43 14.43 -37.29
N GLN A 466 23.25 15.41 -38.19
CA GLN A 466 22.08 15.45 -39.10
C GLN A 466 22.07 14.32 -40.16
N THR A 467 23.21 13.71 -40.41
CA THR A 467 23.36 12.62 -41.39
C THR A 467 23.35 11.22 -40.78
N LEU A 468 23.49 11.11 -39.45
CA LEU A 468 23.62 9.85 -38.76
C LEU A 468 22.25 9.21 -38.55
N SER A 469 22.14 7.91 -38.85
CA SER A 469 21.00 7.08 -38.47
C SER A 469 21.29 6.42 -37.13
N ILE A 470 20.61 6.87 -36.05
CA ILE A 470 20.84 6.43 -34.69
C ILE A 470 19.52 5.84 -34.16
N THR A 471 19.57 4.68 -33.50
CA THR A 471 18.44 4.16 -32.72
C THR A 471 18.75 4.32 -31.24
N ALA A 472 17.93 5.09 -30.54
CA ALA A 472 18.02 5.28 -29.09
C ALA A 472 16.92 4.50 -28.38
N ILE A 473 17.30 3.75 -27.36
CA ILE A 473 16.37 2.99 -26.51
C ILE A 473 16.50 3.50 -25.09
N GLY A 474 15.40 3.91 -24.47
CA GLY A 474 15.45 4.50 -23.14
C GLY A 474 14.14 4.49 -22.37
N ASP A 475 14.19 5.11 -21.20
CA ASP A 475 13.09 5.29 -20.25
C ASP A 475 12.44 6.69 -20.38
N SER A 476 11.79 7.14 -19.31
CA SER A 476 11.14 8.46 -19.24
C SER A 476 12.11 9.63 -19.43
N VAL A 477 13.38 9.48 -19.08
CA VAL A 477 14.39 10.54 -19.25
C VAL A 477 14.70 10.71 -20.73
N MET A 478 14.92 9.60 -21.45
CA MET A 478 15.12 9.61 -22.91
C MET A 478 13.88 10.15 -23.63
N LEU A 479 12.69 9.77 -23.16
CA LEU A 479 11.44 10.27 -23.70
C LEU A 479 11.32 11.79 -23.55
N GLY A 480 11.65 12.34 -22.36
CA GLY A 480 11.66 13.78 -22.12
C GLY A 480 12.69 14.56 -22.96
N ALA A 481 13.77 13.90 -23.36
CA ALA A 481 14.80 14.48 -24.21
C ALA A 481 14.51 14.36 -25.73
N THR A 482 13.45 13.67 -26.13
CA THR A 482 13.13 13.34 -27.54
C THR A 482 13.18 14.57 -28.46
N ALA A 483 12.52 15.67 -28.10
CA ALA A 483 12.48 16.88 -28.92
C ALA A 483 13.87 17.47 -29.16
N HIS A 484 14.70 17.58 -28.11
CA HIS A 484 16.06 18.10 -28.22
C HIS A 484 17.00 17.16 -28.98
N LEU A 485 16.81 15.84 -28.81
CA LEU A 485 17.62 14.87 -29.54
C LEU A 485 17.29 14.85 -31.02
N GLN A 486 16.01 14.99 -31.41
CA GLN A 486 15.60 15.07 -32.80
C GLN A 486 15.97 16.39 -33.48
N GLU A 487 16.15 17.47 -32.71
CA GLU A 487 16.66 18.74 -33.23
C GLU A 487 18.13 18.59 -33.70
N VAL A 488 18.97 17.86 -32.94
CA VAL A 488 20.36 17.60 -33.25
C VAL A 488 20.54 16.44 -34.23
N PHE A 489 19.69 15.39 -34.09
CA PHE A 489 19.74 14.15 -34.88
C PHE A 489 18.39 13.88 -35.54
N PRO A 490 18.03 14.56 -36.65
CA PRO A 490 16.68 14.44 -37.26
C PRO A 490 16.32 13.03 -37.73
N LYS A 491 17.32 12.16 -38.01
CA LYS A 491 17.12 10.78 -38.45
C LYS A 491 17.16 9.77 -37.29
N MET A 492 17.15 10.24 -36.03
CA MET A 492 17.18 9.37 -34.86
C MET A 492 15.83 8.68 -34.66
N ILE A 493 15.86 7.36 -34.54
CA ILE A 493 14.69 6.54 -34.13
C ILE A 493 14.76 6.40 -32.61
N ILE A 494 13.71 6.84 -31.92
CA ILE A 494 13.66 6.81 -30.46
C ILE A 494 12.60 5.79 -29.99
N ASP A 495 13.05 4.71 -29.30
CA ASP A 495 12.20 3.75 -28.61
C ASP A 495 12.29 3.99 -27.10
N ALA A 496 11.57 5.01 -26.63
CA ALA A 496 11.55 5.38 -25.23
C ALA A 496 10.14 5.26 -24.64
N LYS A 497 10.07 4.81 -23.39
CA LYS A 497 8.80 4.53 -22.73
C LYS A 497 8.90 4.78 -21.22
N VAL A 498 7.87 5.42 -20.63
CA VAL A 498 7.80 5.60 -19.19
C VAL A 498 7.71 4.22 -18.50
N GLY A 499 8.60 3.98 -17.54
CA GLY A 499 8.61 2.73 -16.77
C GLY A 499 9.23 1.52 -17.48
N ARG A 500 10.16 1.74 -18.40
CA ARG A 500 10.91 0.66 -19.07
C ARG A 500 12.02 0.10 -18.17
#